data_9b72d48c3df10848c72ab6574e015140
#
_entry.id   9b72d48c3df10848c72ab6574e015140
#
_cell.length_a   1.000
_cell.length_b   1.000
_cell.length_c   1.000
_cell.angle_alpha   90.00
_cell.angle_beta   90.00
_cell.angle_gamma   90.00
#
_symmetry.space_group_name_H-M   'P 1'
#
loop_
_entity.id
_entity.type
_entity.pdbx_description
1 polymer ?
#
loop_
_entity_poly.entity_id
_entity_poly.type
_entity_poly.pdbx_seq_one_letter_code
_entity_poly.pdbx_strand_id
1 'polypeptide(L)'
;MEETEISHFLHILVRMGEALQNSGAEVFRVEDTLNRIAIAYGAEDVNVFVITSSIVVTLTMPSLPPQTETRRLRHAAGNDLLRLEKLNALSRRICTAPPSIEEFQRQLNAILAQHPDPRLHLAGSVLAASSFAIFFGGNLWDGLLAGGIAVLICWMERYLSPFCMNGVEFQFIASFLSGVSTLLLCRFGMQFHADKVLIGIIMLLIPGIMLTNSIRDILLGDIISGSLRLVEAILMAATLALGMMAAIWLMGGLSA
;
A
#
# COMPACT_ATOMS: atom_id res chain seq x y z
N MET A 1 26.99 18.15 -16.52
CA MET A 1 26.09 18.59 -15.42
C MET A 1 26.97 19.33 -14.39
N GLU A 2 26.50 20.46 -13.88
CA GLU A 2 27.15 21.14 -12.75
C GLU A 2 26.81 20.43 -11.43
N GLU A 3 27.58 20.66 -10.38
CA GLU A 3 27.40 20.01 -9.06
C GLU A 3 25.98 20.27 -8.47
N THR A 4 25.46 21.48 -8.68
CA THR A 4 24.10 21.87 -8.29
C THR A 4 23.00 21.12 -9.06
N GLU A 5 23.22 20.85 -10.34
CA GLU A 5 22.29 20.08 -11.17
C GLU A 5 22.25 18.62 -10.73
N ILE A 6 23.40 18.05 -10.35
CA ILE A 6 23.48 16.66 -9.88
C ILE A 6 22.75 16.52 -8.54
N SER A 7 22.97 17.44 -7.62
CA SER A 7 22.25 17.44 -6.34
C SER A 7 20.73 17.54 -6.55
N HIS A 8 20.29 18.37 -7.50
CA HIS A 8 18.87 18.47 -7.85
C HIS A 8 18.34 17.18 -8.50
N PHE A 9 19.10 16.60 -9.42
CA PHE A 9 18.75 15.32 -10.04
C PHE A 9 18.63 14.20 -9.00
N LEU A 10 19.62 14.08 -8.10
CA LEU A 10 19.67 13.09 -7.05
C LEU A 10 18.45 13.23 -6.12
N HIS A 11 18.07 14.46 -5.77
CA HIS A 11 16.86 14.73 -5.00
C HIS A 11 15.58 14.21 -5.68
N ILE A 12 15.43 14.45 -6.98
CA ILE A 12 14.27 13.96 -7.74
C ILE A 12 14.28 12.43 -7.83
N LEU A 13 15.47 11.85 -8.05
CA LEU A 13 15.65 10.41 -8.14
C LEU A 13 15.22 9.70 -6.84
N VAL A 14 15.67 10.21 -5.70
CA VAL A 14 15.27 9.67 -4.39
C VAL A 14 13.78 9.87 -4.12
N ARG A 15 13.18 10.99 -4.54
CA ARG A 15 11.72 11.20 -4.49
C ARG A 15 10.95 10.20 -5.36
N MET A 16 11.50 9.85 -6.53
CA MET A 16 10.91 8.79 -7.37
C MET A 16 10.93 7.45 -6.64
N GLY A 17 12.03 7.09 -5.97
CA GLY A 17 12.14 5.89 -5.15
C GLY A 17 11.14 5.86 -4.00
N GLU A 18 11.00 6.98 -3.27
CA GLU A 18 9.98 7.14 -2.23
C GLU A 18 8.56 6.92 -2.78
N ALA A 19 8.27 7.49 -3.94
CA ALA A 19 6.96 7.35 -4.58
C ALA A 19 6.66 5.89 -4.98
N LEU A 20 7.65 5.19 -5.55
CA LEU A 20 7.54 3.77 -5.89
C LEU A 20 7.29 2.92 -4.64
N GLN A 21 8.09 3.12 -3.59
CA GLN A 21 7.99 2.39 -2.33
C GLN A 21 6.63 2.61 -1.65
N ASN A 22 6.17 3.87 -1.58
CA ASN A 22 4.88 4.24 -1.01
C ASN A 22 3.68 3.75 -1.84
N SER A 23 3.90 3.39 -3.10
CA SER A 23 2.86 2.82 -3.98
C SER A 23 2.83 1.29 -3.96
N GLY A 24 3.69 0.65 -3.15
CA GLY A 24 3.73 -0.80 -2.99
C GLY A 24 4.71 -1.53 -3.91
N ALA A 25 5.72 -0.83 -4.44
CA ALA A 25 6.79 -1.48 -5.20
C ALA A 25 7.63 -2.40 -4.30
N GLU A 26 8.15 -3.47 -4.89
CA GLU A 26 9.15 -4.35 -4.29
C GLU A 26 10.49 -3.61 -4.19
N VAL A 27 11.27 -3.90 -3.14
CA VAL A 27 12.57 -3.24 -2.89
C VAL A 27 13.48 -3.36 -4.09
N PHE A 28 13.71 -4.58 -4.58
CA PHE A 28 14.53 -4.84 -5.77
C PHE A 28 14.10 -4.03 -6.99
N ARG A 29 12.79 -3.87 -7.20
CA ARG A 29 12.26 -3.08 -8.32
C ARG A 29 12.53 -1.59 -8.17
N VAL A 30 12.50 -1.08 -6.96
CA VAL A 30 12.86 0.33 -6.69
C VAL A 30 14.33 0.54 -7.00
N GLU A 31 15.22 -0.33 -6.50
CA GLU A 31 16.66 -0.24 -6.73
C GLU A 31 17.01 -0.33 -8.23
N ASP A 32 16.48 -1.32 -8.94
CA ASP A 32 16.68 -1.48 -10.39
C ASP A 32 16.18 -0.25 -11.18
N THR A 33 15.02 0.29 -10.80
CA THR A 33 14.44 1.46 -11.47
C THR A 33 15.33 2.71 -11.28
N LEU A 34 15.76 2.99 -10.05
CA LEU A 34 16.61 4.15 -9.77
C LEU A 34 17.97 4.02 -10.44
N ASN A 35 18.56 2.83 -10.42
CA ASN A 35 19.83 2.54 -11.09
C ASN A 35 19.73 2.80 -12.60
N ARG A 36 18.71 2.28 -13.27
CA ARG A 36 18.49 2.48 -14.72
C ARG A 36 18.27 3.95 -15.08
N ILE A 37 17.51 4.68 -14.27
CA ILE A 37 17.30 6.12 -14.50
C ILE A 37 18.64 6.87 -14.36
N ALA A 38 19.43 6.60 -13.32
CA ALA A 38 20.70 7.26 -13.11
C ALA A 38 21.69 7.00 -14.27
N ILE A 39 21.78 5.75 -14.73
CA ILE A 39 22.60 5.38 -15.91
C ILE A 39 22.11 6.11 -17.17
N ALA A 40 20.80 6.24 -17.37
CA ALA A 40 20.25 6.95 -18.53
C ALA A 40 20.61 8.44 -18.54
N TYR A 41 20.84 9.06 -17.36
CA TYR A 41 21.36 10.42 -17.23
C TYR A 41 22.89 10.52 -17.27
N GLY A 42 23.60 9.42 -17.51
CA GLY A 42 25.04 9.37 -17.71
C GLY A 42 25.86 9.15 -16.43
N ALA A 43 25.28 8.60 -15.38
CA ALA A 43 26.03 8.18 -14.21
C ALA A 43 26.99 7.02 -14.58
N GLU A 44 28.27 7.11 -14.14
CA GLU A 44 29.29 6.08 -14.33
C GLU A 44 29.18 4.96 -13.31
N ASP A 45 28.83 5.31 -12.07
CA ASP A 45 28.60 4.35 -10.98
C ASP A 45 27.39 4.78 -10.17
N VAL A 46 26.58 3.79 -9.79
CA VAL A 46 25.33 4.01 -9.06
C VAL A 46 25.20 2.94 -7.98
N ASN A 47 25.10 3.37 -6.76
CA ASN A 47 24.82 2.50 -5.62
C ASN A 47 23.49 2.91 -4.99
N VAL A 48 22.49 2.04 -5.08
CA VAL A 48 21.16 2.24 -4.51
C VAL A 48 20.94 1.23 -3.42
N PHE A 49 20.60 1.70 -2.23
CA PHE A 49 20.24 0.86 -1.10
C PHE A 49 18.87 1.29 -0.56
N VAL A 50 17.92 0.37 -0.60
CA VAL A 50 16.55 0.62 -0.18
C VAL A 50 16.15 -0.35 0.91
N ILE A 51 15.61 0.22 2.00
CA ILE A 51 14.90 -0.54 3.04
C ILE A 51 13.53 0.10 3.28
N THR A 52 12.66 -0.56 4.02
CA THR A 52 11.29 -0.09 4.30
C THR A 52 11.22 1.31 4.90
N SER A 53 12.27 1.75 5.60
CA SER A 53 12.32 3.03 6.33
C SER A 53 13.26 4.06 5.74
N SER A 54 14.08 3.71 4.73
CA SER A 54 15.10 4.62 4.18
C SER A 54 15.51 4.25 2.76
N ILE A 55 15.88 5.25 1.99
CA ILE A 55 16.53 5.13 0.69
C ILE A 55 17.84 5.89 0.75
N VAL A 56 18.91 5.25 0.30
CA VAL A 56 20.24 5.85 0.13
C VAL A 56 20.63 5.66 -1.32
N VAL A 57 20.96 6.74 -2.00
CA VAL A 57 21.45 6.70 -3.37
C VAL A 57 22.78 7.44 -3.42
N THR A 58 23.81 6.75 -3.89
CA THR A 58 25.10 7.34 -4.22
C THR A 58 25.31 7.20 -5.72
N LEU A 59 25.66 8.28 -6.38
CA LEU A 59 26.00 8.26 -7.80
C LEU A 59 27.27 9.05 -8.08
N THR A 60 28.00 8.57 -9.07
CA THR A 60 29.22 9.20 -9.58
C THR A 60 28.96 9.62 -11.02
N MET A 61 29.15 10.92 -11.28
CA MET A 61 29.10 11.47 -12.63
C MET A 61 30.51 11.66 -13.18
N PRO A 62 30.70 11.67 -14.52
CA PRO A 62 32.00 11.91 -15.13
C PRO A 62 32.64 13.19 -14.59
N SER A 63 33.89 13.09 -14.13
CA SER A 63 34.72 14.21 -13.67
C SER A 63 34.24 14.92 -12.39
N LEU A 64 33.30 14.29 -11.62
CA LEU A 64 32.79 14.85 -10.38
C LEU A 64 32.92 13.85 -9.22
N PRO A 65 33.07 14.30 -7.98
CA PRO A 65 33.10 13.40 -6.84
C PRO A 65 31.74 12.73 -6.63
N PRO A 66 31.72 11.51 -6.03
CA PRO A 66 30.48 10.82 -5.68
C PRO A 66 29.59 11.70 -4.79
N GLN A 67 28.30 11.74 -5.11
CA GLN A 67 27.30 12.43 -4.31
C GLN A 67 26.30 11.43 -3.75
N THR A 68 25.91 11.64 -2.49
CA THR A 68 24.97 10.75 -1.77
C THR A 68 23.81 11.56 -1.22
N GLU A 69 22.59 11.07 -1.44
CA GLU A 69 21.40 11.55 -0.76
C GLU A 69 20.74 10.40 0.01
N THR A 70 20.33 10.71 1.25
CA THR A 70 19.60 9.80 2.11
C THR A 70 18.22 10.36 2.40
N ARG A 71 17.19 9.53 2.25
CA ARG A 71 15.82 9.92 2.54
C ARG A 71 15.15 8.93 3.47
N ARG A 72 14.66 9.43 4.61
CA ARG A 72 13.86 8.65 5.53
C ARG A 72 12.42 8.53 5.01
N LEU A 73 11.92 7.32 4.92
CA LEU A 73 10.53 7.02 4.61
C LEU A 73 9.72 7.03 5.90
N ARG A 74 8.69 7.87 5.98
CA ARG A 74 7.86 8.05 7.18
C ARG A 74 6.46 7.47 7.07
N HIS A 75 6.07 7.05 5.88
CA HIS A 75 4.73 6.52 5.62
C HIS A 75 4.81 5.01 5.39
N ALA A 76 3.82 4.30 5.93
CA ALA A 76 3.64 2.89 5.61
C ALA A 76 3.41 2.73 4.10
N ALA A 77 3.96 1.67 3.53
CA ALA A 77 3.76 1.35 2.12
C ALA A 77 2.26 1.24 1.82
N GLY A 78 1.75 2.11 0.97
CA GLY A 78 0.40 2.02 0.44
C GLY A 78 0.35 1.04 -0.74
N ASN A 79 -0.85 0.70 -1.18
CA ASN A 79 -1.08 -0.12 -2.38
C ASN A 79 -1.78 0.71 -3.46
N ASP A 80 -1.10 1.75 -3.98
CA ASP A 80 -1.61 2.54 -5.10
C ASP A 80 -1.06 2.00 -6.43
N LEU A 81 -1.67 0.92 -6.91
CA LEU A 81 -1.23 0.24 -8.14
C LEU A 81 -1.34 1.12 -9.39
N LEU A 82 -2.30 2.05 -9.43
CA LEU A 82 -2.44 3.00 -10.54
C LEU A 82 -1.27 3.98 -10.58
N ARG A 83 -0.89 4.51 -9.42
CA ARG A 83 0.30 5.36 -9.29
C ARG A 83 1.56 4.59 -9.62
N LEU A 84 1.69 3.36 -9.15
CA LEU A 84 2.82 2.48 -9.44
C LEU A 84 2.96 2.23 -10.96
N GLU A 85 1.86 1.97 -11.66
CA GLU A 85 1.86 1.81 -13.12
C GLU A 85 2.38 3.08 -13.82
N LYS A 86 1.91 4.27 -13.43
CA LYS A 86 2.32 5.55 -14.00
C LYS A 86 3.80 5.85 -13.73
N LEU A 87 4.30 5.56 -12.53
CA LEU A 87 5.70 5.71 -12.17
C LEU A 87 6.58 4.76 -13.00
N ASN A 88 6.18 3.51 -13.17
CA ASN A 88 6.87 2.56 -14.02
C ASN A 88 6.83 2.98 -15.51
N ALA A 89 5.73 3.54 -15.99
CA ALA A 89 5.65 4.08 -17.34
C ALA A 89 6.56 5.30 -17.53
N LEU A 90 6.65 6.17 -16.52
CA LEU A 90 7.57 7.30 -16.51
C LEU A 90 9.03 6.82 -16.54
N SER A 91 9.42 5.87 -15.70
CA SER A 91 10.78 5.34 -15.67
C SER A 91 11.21 4.75 -17.02
N ARG A 92 10.35 3.96 -17.67
CA ARG A 92 10.63 3.40 -18.99
C ARG A 92 10.85 4.48 -20.05
N ARG A 93 10.04 5.55 -20.04
CA ARG A 93 10.23 6.69 -20.97
C ARG A 93 11.55 7.40 -20.73
N ILE A 94 11.91 7.65 -19.48
CA ILE A 94 13.16 8.28 -19.10
C ILE A 94 14.36 7.43 -19.56
N CYS A 95 14.31 6.12 -19.35
CA CYS A 95 15.39 5.22 -19.78
C CYS A 95 15.55 5.16 -21.31
N THR A 96 14.50 5.45 -22.09
CA THR A 96 14.57 5.48 -23.56
C THR A 96 15.04 6.83 -24.10
N ALA A 97 14.56 7.92 -23.51
CA ALA A 97 14.88 9.29 -23.92
C ALA A 97 14.82 10.19 -22.64
N PRO A 98 15.97 10.41 -21.99
CA PRO A 98 16.03 11.23 -20.78
C PRO A 98 15.59 12.67 -21.06
N PRO A 99 14.54 13.19 -20.42
CA PRO A 99 14.15 14.59 -20.52
C PRO A 99 15.09 15.49 -19.70
N SER A 100 14.89 16.82 -19.75
CA SER A 100 15.58 17.70 -18.79
C SER A 100 15.18 17.38 -17.34
N ILE A 101 16.02 17.75 -16.38
CA ILE A 101 15.79 17.49 -14.96
C ILE A 101 14.49 18.15 -14.49
N GLU A 102 14.21 19.37 -14.97
CA GLU A 102 13.00 20.11 -14.65
C GLU A 102 11.74 19.40 -15.21
N GLU A 103 11.85 18.85 -16.42
CA GLU A 103 10.77 18.10 -17.05
C GLU A 103 10.51 16.80 -16.30
N PHE A 104 11.55 16.09 -15.88
CA PHE A 104 11.42 14.90 -15.03
C PHE A 104 10.68 15.25 -13.73
N GLN A 105 11.11 16.32 -13.04
CA GLN A 105 10.46 16.79 -11.82
C GLN A 105 8.99 17.14 -12.05
N ARG A 106 8.68 17.84 -13.15
CA ARG A 106 7.32 18.21 -13.50
C ARG A 106 6.42 17.00 -13.71
N GLN A 107 6.91 16.00 -14.47
CA GLN A 107 6.17 14.76 -14.73
C GLN A 107 5.97 13.94 -13.47
N LEU A 108 6.99 13.82 -12.62
CA LEU A 108 6.88 13.15 -11.32
C LEU A 108 5.83 13.84 -10.43
N ASN A 109 5.92 15.17 -10.30
CA ASN A 109 4.96 15.94 -9.51
C ASN A 109 3.53 15.80 -10.04
N ALA A 110 3.33 15.76 -11.35
CA ALA A 110 2.02 15.55 -11.97
C ALA A 110 1.42 14.18 -11.61
N ILE A 111 2.24 13.13 -11.51
CA ILE A 111 1.80 11.81 -11.06
C ILE A 111 1.48 11.83 -9.57
N LEU A 112 2.32 12.46 -8.74
CA LEU A 112 2.14 12.52 -7.29
C LEU A 112 0.92 13.33 -6.87
N ALA A 113 0.54 14.34 -7.65
CA ALA A 113 -0.65 15.17 -7.41
C ALA A 113 -1.97 14.44 -7.72
N GLN A 114 -1.93 13.30 -8.40
CA GLN A 114 -3.14 12.54 -8.70
C GLN A 114 -3.58 11.74 -7.49
N HIS A 115 -4.84 11.88 -7.15
CA HIS A 115 -5.48 11.08 -6.11
C HIS A 115 -6.37 10.00 -6.76
N PRO A 116 -6.46 8.80 -6.17
CA PRO A 116 -7.40 7.77 -6.60
C PRO A 116 -8.84 8.33 -6.58
N ASP A 117 -9.66 7.92 -7.55
CA ASP A 117 -11.08 8.29 -7.55
C ASP A 117 -11.79 7.57 -6.38
N PRO A 118 -12.35 8.32 -5.40
CA PRO A 118 -13.00 7.72 -4.24
C PRO A 118 -14.21 6.85 -4.62
N ARG A 119 -14.85 7.16 -5.75
CA ARG A 119 -16.03 6.40 -6.24
C ARG A 119 -15.60 5.03 -6.76
N LEU A 120 -14.49 4.98 -7.50
CA LEU A 120 -13.96 3.74 -8.03
C LEU A 120 -13.45 2.83 -6.89
N HIS A 121 -12.78 3.41 -5.89
CA HIS A 121 -12.36 2.70 -4.68
C HIS A 121 -13.55 2.10 -3.95
N LEU A 122 -14.61 2.90 -3.70
CA LEU A 122 -15.83 2.44 -3.06
C LEU A 122 -16.50 1.31 -3.85
N ALA A 123 -16.67 1.48 -5.17
CA ALA A 123 -17.27 0.46 -6.03
C ALA A 123 -16.46 -0.85 -6.01
N GLY A 124 -15.13 -0.76 -6.08
CA GLY A 124 -14.24 -1.91 -5.99
C GLY A 124 -14.35 -2.65 -4.66
N SER A 125 -14.38 -1.92 -3.54
CA SER A 125 -14.50 -2.48 -2.19
C SER A 125 -15.85 -3.18 -1.99
N VAL A 126 -16.94 -2.56 -2.44
CA VAL A 126 -18.30 -3.15 -2.38
C VAL A 126 -18.36 -4.44 -3.21
N LEU A 127 -17.87 -4.39 -4.45
CA LEU A 127 -17.86 -5.58 -5.31
C LEU A 127 -16.99 -6.70 -4.74
N ALA A 128 -15.81 -6.36 -4.19
CA ALA A 128 -14.92 -7.35 -3.59
C ALA A 128 -15.58 -8.04 -2.39
N ALA A 129 -16.06 -7.27 -1.39
CA ALA A 129 -16.70 -7.86 -0.20
C ALA A 129 -17.92 -8.70 -0.56
N SER A 130 -18.78 -8.21 -1.46
CA SER A 130 -19.95 -8.94 -1.93
C SER A 130 -19.59 -10.24 -2.64
N SER A 131 -18.61 -10.16 -3.54
CA SER A 131 -18.16 -11.33 -4.32
C SER A 131 -17.54 -12.40 -3.43
N PHE A 132 -16.69 -12.00 -2.46
CA PHE A 132 -16.10 -12.96 -1.52
C PHE A 132 -17.15 -13.61 -0.61
N ALA A 133 -18.12 -12.84 -0.09
CA ALA A 133 -19.20 -13.40 0.71
C ALA A 133 -19.96 -14.50 -0.06
N ILE A 134 -20.31 -14.25 -1.33
CA ILE A 134 -20.99 -15.20 -2.20
C ILE A 134 -20.07 -16.37 -2.57
N PHE A 135 -18.81 -16.10 -2.91
CA PHE A 135 -17.84 -17.13 -3.29
C PHE A 135 -17.61 -18.17 -2.18
N PHE A 136 -17.60 -17.74 -0.92
CA PHE A 136 -17.49 -18.64 0.22
C PHE A 136 -18.81 -19.30 0.65
N GLY A 137 -19.83 -19.29 -0.21
CA GLY A 137 -21.07 -20.02 -0.04
C GLY A 137 -22.20 -19.22 0.59
N GLY A 138 -22.08 -17.89 0.64
CA GLY A 138 -23.18 -17.00 1.00
C GLY A 138 -24.20 -16.86 -0.12
N ASN A 139 -25.40 -16.40 0.24
CA ASN A 139 -26.46 -16.08 -0.71
C ASN A 139 -26.35 -14.60 -1.19
N LEU A 140 -27.25 -14.17 -2.07
CA LEU A 140 -27.26 -12.79 -2.57
C LEU A 140 -27.46 -11.74 -1.46
N TRP A 141 -28.22 -12.08 -0.43
CA TRP A 141 -28.45 -11.19 0.72
C TRP A 141 -27.19 -11.02 1.56
N ASP A 142 -26.41 -12.10 1.75
CA ASP A 142 -25.12 -12.05 2.41
C ASP A 142 -24.14 -11.16 1.64
N GLY A 143 -24.13 -11.27 0.30
CA GLY A 143 -23.35 -10.40 -0.57
C GLY A 143 -23.75 -8.93 -0.46
N LEU A 144 -25.05 -8.63 -0.46
CA LEU A 144 -25.55 -7.27 -0.30
C LEU A 144 -25.18 -6.68 1.07
N LEU A 145 -25.30 -7.48 2.13
CA LEU A 145 -24.91 -7.05 3.48
C LEU A 145 -23.40 -6.80 3.57
N ALA A 146 -22.57 -7.69 3.04
CA ALA A 146 -21.12 -7.52 2.99
C ALA A 146 -20.73 -6.26 2.23
N GLY A 147 -21.40 -5.98 1.09
CA GLY A 147 -21.22 -4.74 0.34
C GLY A 147 -21.62 -3.50 1.13
N GLY A 148 -22.71 -3.55 1.89
CA GLY A 148 -23.13 -2.48 2.80
C GLY A 148 -22.11 -2.19 3.90
N ILE A 149 -21.55 -3.25 4.49
CA ILE A 149 -20.46 -3.10 5.49
C ILE A 149 -19.17 -2.57 4.82
N ALA A 150 -18.87 -2.93 3.58
CA ALA A 150 -17.74 -2.36 2.84
C ALA A 150 -17.87 -0.83 2.67
N VAL A 151 -19.09 -0.32 2.47
CA VAL A 151 -19.33 1.14 2.48
C VAL A 151 -18.96 1.77 3.82
N LEU A 152 -19.33 1.10 4.94
CA LEU A 152 -18.95 1.55 6.28
C LEU A 152 -17.41 1.55 6.46
N ILE A 153 -16.72 0.52 5.99
CA ILE A 153 -15.25 0.44 6.05
C ILE A 153 -14.61 1.57 5.24
N CYS A 154 -15.04 1.82 4.01
CA CYS A 154 -14.55 2.94 3.20
C CYS A 154 -14.82 4.30 3.85
N TRP A 155 -15.97 4.44 4.52
CA TRP A 155 -16.28 5.64 5.30
C TRP A 155 -15.32 5.80 6.49
N MET A 156 -15.06 4.72 7.25
CA MET A 156 -14.08 4.73 8.34
C MET A 156 -12.67 5.04 7.84
N GLU A 157 -12.25 4.44 6.72
CA GLU A 157 -10.96 4.71 6.10
C GLU A 157 -10.78 6.19 5.76
N ARG A 158 -11.81 6.83 5.24
CA ARG A 158 -11.77 8.24 4.87
C ARG A 158 -11.78 9.19 6.06
N TYR A 159 -12.59 8.91 7.08
CA TYR A 159 -12.86 9.86 8.16
C TYR A 159 -12.19 9.48 9.49
N LEU A 160 -11.95 8.21 9.75
CA LEU A 160 -11.37 7.74 11.01
C LEU A 160 -9.86 7.49 10.90
N SER A 161 -9.39 6.96 9.76
CA SER A 161 -7.97 6.68 9.56
C SER A 161 -7.04 7.88 9.82
N PRO A 162 -7.39 9.14 9.48
CA PRO A 162 -6.55 10.29 9.79
C PRO A 162 -6.36 10.59 11.28
N PHE A 163 -7.25 10.07 12.14
CA PHE A 163 -7.17 10.22 13.60
C PHE A 163 -6.42 9.07 14.27
N CYS A 164 -6.20 7.96 13.58
CA CYS A 164 -5.43 6.84 14.08
C CYS A 164 -3.93 7.13 14.00
N MET A 165 -3.17 6.70 15.01
CA MET A 165 -1.71 6.91 15.05
C MET A 165 -0.99 6.07 14.01
N ASN A 166 -1.55 4.89 13.66
CA ASN A 166 -0.97 3.96 12.69
C ASN A 166 -2.03 3.04 12.07
N GLY A 167 -1.63 2.31 11.02
CA GLY A 167 -2.51 1.38 10.30
C GLY A 167 -3.00 0.20 11.17
N VAL A 168 -2.22 -0.21 12.16
CA VAL A 168 -2.56 -1.33 13.07
C VAL A 168 -3.74 -0.95 13.97
N GLU A 169 -3.75 0.27 14.49
CA GLU A 169 -4.86 0.80 15.30
C GLU A 169 -6.15 0.91 14.47
N PHE A 170 -6.03 1.48 13.27
CA PHE A 170 -7.15 1.55 12.33
C PHE A 170 -7.71 0.16 12.02
N GLN A 171 -6.83 -0.83 11.78
CA GLN A 171 -7.21 -2.21 11.47
C GLN A 171 -8.05 -2.86 12.57
N PHE A 172 -7.66 -2.65 13.85
CA PHE A 172 -8.42 -3.13 15.00
C PHE A 172 -9.81 -2.50 15.05
N ILE A 173 -9.89 -1.18 14.94
CA ILE A 173 -11.17 -0.45 15.05
C ILE A 173 -12.08 -0.81 13.87
N ALA A 174 -11.55 -0.86 12.65
CA ALA A 174 -12.30 -1.20 11.46
C ALA A 174 -12.86 -2.62 11.53
N SER A 175 -12.04 -3.61 11.94
CA SER A 175 -12.48 -4.99 12.08
C SER A 175 -13.50 -5.17 13.21
N PHE A 176 -13.29 -4.53 14.36
CA PHE A 176 -14.22 -4.57 15.49
C PHE A 176 -15.58 -3.98 15.13
N LEU A 177 -15.61 -2.74 14.59
CA LEU A 177 -16.87 -2.07 14.25
C LEU A 177 -17.61 -2.77 13.10
N SER A 178 -16.91 -3.24 12.08
CA SER A 178 -17.53 -4.00 10.99
C SER A 178 -18.07 -5.35 11.48
N GLY A 179 -17.35 -6.04 12.38
CA GLY A 179 -17.80 -7.27 13.01
C GLY A 179 -19.05 -7.06 13.85
N VAL A 180 -19.07 -6.05 14.74
CA VAL A 180 -20.26 -5.71 15.54
C VAL A 180 -21.44 -5.35 14.65
N SER A 181 -21.23 -4.51 13.62
CA SER A 181 -22.30 -4.11 12.70
C SER A 181 -22.90 -5.30 11.97
N THR A 182 -22.06 -6.25 11.50
CA THR A 182 -22.50 -7.48 10.84
C THR A 182 -23.36 -8.32 11.78
N LEU A 183 -22.84 -8.62 12.98
CA LEU A 183 -23.54 -9.47 13.94
C LEU A 183 -24.84 -8.84 14.42
N LEU A 184 -24.86 -7.52 14.60
CA LEU A 184 -26.07 -6.78 14.97
C LEU A 184 -27.13 -6.87 13.88
N LEU A 185 -26.77 -6.64 12.60
CA LEU A 185 -27.72 -6.71 11.48
C LEU A 185 -28.24 -8.12 11.24
N CYS A 186 -27.43 -9.14 11.46
CA CYS A 186 -27.87 -10.55 11.37
C CYS A 186 -28.93 -10.93 12.43
N ARG A 187 -29.04 -10.18 13.55
CA ARG A 187 -30.07 -10.41 14.57
C ARG A 187 -31.45 -9.90 14.19
N PHE A 188 -31.57 -9.00 13.21
CA PHE A 188 -32.86 -8.43 12.83
C PHE A 188 -33.74 -9.35 11.94
N GLY A 189 -33.53 -10.66 11.98
CA GLY A 189 -34.46 -11.67 11.47
C GLY A 189 -34.46 -11.92 9.96
N MET A 190 -33.49 -11.38 9.23
CA MET A 190 -33.25 -11.75 7.83
C MET A 190 -32.37 -13.00 7.76
N GLN A 191 -32.55 -13.81 6.70
CA GLN A 191 -31.79 -15.06 6.48
C GLN A 191 -30.30 -14.77 6.09
N PHE A 192 -29.60 -14.06 6.96
CA PHE A 192 -28.18 -13.77 6.78
C PHE A 192 -27.32 -14.85 7.45
N HIS A 193 -26.27 -15.25 6.75
CA HIS A 193 -25.25 -16.13 7.28
C HIS A 193 -24.06 -15.28 7.75
N ALA A 194 -24.02 -14.96 9.04
CA ALA A 194 -23.02 -14.07 9.63
C ALA A 194 -21.58 -14.50 9.30
N ASP A 195 -21.28 -15.81 9.29
CA ASP A 195 -20.00 -16.39 8.93
C ASP A 195 -19.57 -16.01 7.50
N LYS A 196 -20.50 -16.04 6.54
CA LYS A 196 -20.22 -15.71 5.14
C LYS A 196 -19.95 -14.21 4.93
N VAL A 197 -20.77 -13.39 5.59
CA VAL A 197 -20.59 -11.93 5.56
C VAL A 197 -19.25 -11.53 6.20
N LEU A 198 -18.92 -12.09 7.38
CA LEU A 198 -17.66 -11.84 8.06
C LEU A 198 -16.45 -12.24 7.20
N ILE A 199 -16.50 -13.37 6.49
CA ILE A 199 -15.44 -13.78 5.57
C ILE A 199 -15.28 -12.74 4.45
N GLY A 200 -16.37 -12.27 3.84
CA GLY A 200 -16.31 -11.22 2.80
C GLY A 200 -15.63 -9.96 3.28
N ILE A 201 -15.91 -9.52 4.51
CA ILE A 201 -15.31 -8.34 5.16
C ILE A 201 -13.83 -8.59 5.50
N ILE A 202 -13.51 -9.76 6.05
CA ILE A 202 -12.11 -10.14 6.37
C ILE A 202 -11.26 -10.10 5.11
N MET A 203 -11.75 -10.61 3.99
CA MET A 203 -11.03 -10.60 2.71
C MET A 203 -10.73 -9.18 2.20
N LEU A 204 -11.59 -8.19 2.52
CA LEU A 204 -11.34 -6.80 2.20
C LEU A 204 -10.24 -6.18 3.09
N LEU A 205 -10.18 -6.57 4.36
CA LEU A 205 -9.29 -6.00 5.35
C LEU A 205 -7.92 -6.71 5.45
N ILE A 206 -7.80 -7.94 4.95
CA ILE A 206 -6.57 -8.71 5.08
C ILE A 206 -5.40 -8.08 4.31
N PRO A 207 -4.20 -7.95 4.90
CA PRO A 207 -3.04 -7.32 4.26
C PRO A 207 -2.35 -8.26 3.24
N GLY A 208 -3.12 -8.78 2.24
CA GLY A 208 -2.67 -9.82 1.32
C GLY A 208 -1.49 -9.40 0.44
N ILE A 209 -1.53 -8.20 -0.15
CA ILE A 209 -0.45 -7.69 -1.01
C ILE A 209 0.82 -7.49 -0.20
N MET A 210 0.71 -6.94 1.02
CA MET A 210 1.87 -6.73 1.90
C MET A 210 2.52 -8.08 2.26
N LEU A 211 1.72 -9.10 2.58
CA LEU A 211 2.20 -10.44 2.90
C LEU A 211 2.90 -11.08 1.70
N THR A 212 2.31 -10.99 0.51
CA THR A 212 2.90 -11.55 -0.71
C THR A 212 4.21 -10.86 -1.08
N ASN A 213 4.25 -9.53 -1.02
CA ASN A 213 5.45 -8.76 -1.34
C ASN A 213 6.57 -9.02 -0.32
N SER A 214 6.25 -9.17 0.98
CA SER A 214 7.25 -9.48 2.01
C SER A 214 7.93 -10.83 1.77
N ILE A 215 7.16 -11.86 1.44
CA ILE A 215 7.71 -13.19 1.11
C ILE A 215 8.58 -13.10 -0.15
N ARG A 216 8.14 -12.35 -1.16
CA ARG A 216 8.89 -12.17 -2.39
C ARG A 216 10.20 -11.41 -2.19
N ASP A 217 10.19 -10.34 -1.41
CA ASP A 217 11.41 -9.59 -1.05
C ASP A 217 12.43 -10.53 -0.37
N ILE A 218 12.00 -11.37 0.59
CA ILE A 218 12.86 -12.37 1.24
C ILE A 218 13.45 -13.36 0.23
N LEU A 219 12.63 -13.87 -0.69
CA LEU A 219 13.09 -14.85 -1.70
C LEU A 219 14.06 -14.24 -2.72
N LEU A 220 13.98 -12.94 -2.96
CA LEU A 220 14.91 -12.21 -3.83
C LEU A 220 16.20 -11.78 -3.13
N GLY A 221 16.34 -12.02 -1.83
CA GLY A 221 17.55 -11.73 -1.05
C GLY A 221 17.43 -10.49 -0.16
N ASP A 222 16.35 -9.72 -0.27
CA ASP A 222 16.08 -8.52 0.55
C ASP A 222 15.52 -8.92 1.93
N ILE A 223 16.25 -9.75 2.67
CA ILE A 223 15.80 -10.39 3.91
C ILE A 223 15.38 -9.35 4.94
N ILE A 224 16.12 -8.25 5.10
CA ILE A 224 15.83 -7.23 6.13
C ILE A 224 14.49 -6.56 5.83
N SER A 225 14.32 -6.03 4.63
CA SER A 225 13.10 -5.33 4.22
C SER A 225 11.89 -6.27 4.20
N GLY A 226 12.07 -7.46 3.64
CA GLY A 226 11.02 -8.48 3.58
C GLY A 226 10.59 -8.94 4.97
N SER A 227 11.54 -9.14 5.91
CA SER A 227 11.20 -9.54 7.29
C SER A 227 10.46 -8.44 8.04
N LEU A 228 10.85 -7.18 7.91
CA LEU A 228 10.14 -6.05 8.53
C LEU A 228 8.71 -5.93 8.01
N ARG A 229 8.51 -6.03 6.69
CA ARG A 229 7.17 -6.04 6.08
C ARG A 229 6.34 -7.25 6.51
N LEU A 230 6.97 -8.42 6.66
CA LEU A 230 6.29 -9.64 7.11
C LEU A 230 5.77 -9.48 8.55
N VAL A 231 6.61 -8.94 9.44
CA VAL A 231 6.20 -8.66 10.83
C VAL A 231 5.04 -7.66 10.86
N GLU A 232 5.09 -6.60 10.05
CA GLU A 232 4.00 -5.62 9.96
C GLU A 232 2.71 -6.26 9.44
N ALA A 233 2.79 -7.08 8.39
CA ALA A 233 1.63 -7.81 7.85
C ALA A 233 1.02 -8.78 8.86
N ILE A 234 1.85 -9.49 9.64
CA ILE A 234 1.38 -10.39 10.71
C ILE A 234 0.71 -9.59 11.83
N LEU A 235 1.27 -8.45 12.22
CA LEU A 235 0.64 -7.57 13.23
C LEU A 235 -0.73 -7.07 12.76
N MET A 236 -0.85 -6.65 11.50
CA MET A 236 -2.13 -6.23 10.93
C MET A 236 -3.14 -7.38 10.89
N ALA A 237 -2.72 -8.58 10.49
CA ALA A 237 -3.60 -9.76 10.47
C ALA A 237 -4.02 -10.19 11.89
N ALA A 238 -3.10 -10.15 12.86
CA ALA A 238 -3.40 -10.44 14.26
C ALA A 238 -4.39 -9.43 14.86
N THR A 239 -4.21 -8.14 14.57
CA THR A 239 -5.11 -7.07 15.03
C THR A 239 -6.50 -7.18 14.41
N LEU A 240 -6.58 -7.54 13.13
CA LEU A 240 -7.84 -7.86 12.47
C LEU A 240 -8.57 -9.01 13.17
N ALA A 241 -7.84 -10.10 13.46
CA ALA A 241 -8.41 -11.26 14.17
C ALA A 241 -8.87 -10.89 15.57
N LEU A 242 -8.08 -10.11 16.33
CA LEU A 242 -8.45 -9.64 17.66
C LEU A 242 -9.68 -8.74 17.65
N GLY A 243 -9.80 -7.84 16.67
CA GLY A 243 -10.98 -6.98 16.53
C GLY A 243 -12.25 -7.79 16.22
N MET A 244 -12.16 -8.76 15.30
CA MET A 244 -13.27 -9.66 15.01
C MET A 244 -13.64 -10.54 16.20
N MET A 245 -12.67 -11.10 16.93
CA MET A 245 -12.93 -11.89 18.13
C MET A 245 -13.60 -11.05 19.21
N ALA A 246 -13.16 -9.82 19.43
CA ALA A 246 -13.77 -8.90 20.38
C ALA A 246 -15.23 -8.60 20.01
N ALA A 247 -15.53 -8.42 18.71
CA ALA A 247 -16.90 -8.23 18.21
C ALA A 247 -17.78 -9.45 18.48
N ILE A 248 -17.29 -10.65 18.18
CA ILE A 248 -18.00 -11.91 18.41
C ILE A 248 -18.25 -12.12 19.90
N TRP A 249 -17.25 -11.90 20.74
CA TRP A 249 -17.38 -12.04 22.18
C TRP A 249 -18.40 -11.07 22.79
N LEU A 250 -18.34 -9.78 22.37
CA LEU A 250 -19.28 -8.76 22.81
C LEU A 250 -20.72 -9.13 22.43
N MET A 251 -20.92 -9.54 21.20
CA MET A 251 -22.24 -9.87 20.67
C MET A 251 -22.74 -11.23 21.14
N GLY A 252 -21.85 -12.20 21.40
CA GLY A 252 -22.16 -13.49 22.01
C GLY A 252 -22.61 -13.35 23.47
N GLY A 253 -21.96 -12.48 24.26
CA GLY A 253 -22.36 -12.17 25.64
C GLY A 253 -23.70 -11.44 25.77
N LEU A 254 -24.17 -10.77 24.72
CA LEU A 254 -25.51 -10.14 24.67
C LEU A 254 -26.63 -11.15 24.32
N SER A 255 -26.30 -12.40 23.99
CA SER A 255 -27.21 -13.48 23.64
C SER A 255 -27.40 -14.51 24.76
N ALA A 256 -26.66 -14.38 25.86
CA ALA A 256 -26.81 -15.16 27.08
C ALA A 256 -27.67 -14.42 28.10
#